data_e6cc2e8683228ba1058200760f4ad4df
#
_entry.id   e6cc2e8683228ba1058200760f4ad4df
#
_cell.length_a   1.000
_cell.length_b   1.000
_cell.length_c   1.000
_cell.angle_alpha   90.00
_cell.angle_beta   90.00
_cell.angle_gamma   90.00
#
_symmetry.space_group_name_H-M   'P 1'
#
loop_
_entity.id
_entity.type
_entity.pdbx_description
1 polymer ?
#
loop_
_entity_poly.entity_id
_entity_poly.type
_entity_poly.pdbx_seq_one_letter_code
_entity_poly.pdbx_strand_id
1 'polypeptide(L)'
;MKIGDEAGPLLKFQVDGLNQEAHKTWFRGVHCNFNPTLKNLHNVDAVSNHVLKGWAPKAPTISPQTNIVAFGSCFAEHISQWLAKRDFNVLNQKDGAWGDTYIARFGEGMANSYAVLQQFEWALEGKAFAETLWHDKDATLQDYNEEIRLQTKAALLASDFYIITLGLSEVWSHRATGEVFWRAVPQDVYDPALHEFRVSTHSENLSNLKQIHRIIRKHNPDAKIMFTLSPVPLVATFRPVSCITANSASKAILRAALDEFLSATRPEDENLHYWPSYEIVMDVFQNRWSDDRRHIKPQVLDYVMTAFEHVWCTGKPQMGLSQAWVRARCATGGLPPKVYSFLESGQFENAEKAVSNWSVENRNLVEQAKLEMMSQRF
;
A
#
# COMPACT_ATOMS: atom_id res chain seq x y z
N MET A 1 3.51 -27.58 23.45
CA MET A 1 4.94 -27.45 23.81
C MET A 1 5.10 -26.07 24.40
N LYS A 2 5.38 -25.93 25.68
CA LYS A 2 5.67 -24.62 26.28
C LYS A 2 7.11 -24.27 25.90
N ILE A 3 7.26 -23.32 24.98
CA ILE A 3 8.59 -22.83 24.52
C ILE A 3 9.34 -22.06 25.65
N GLY A 4 8.82 -22.03 26.86
CA GLY A 4 9.32 -21.17 27.94
C GLY A 4 10.44 -21.75 28.82
N ASP A 5 10.56 -23.04 28.97
CA ASP A 5 11.38 -23.59 30.04
C ASP A 5 12.79 -24.03 29.60
N GLU A 6 13.06 -24.15 28.30
CA GLU A 6 14.39 -24.56 27.77
C GLU A 6 15.24 -23.39 27.23
N ALA A 7 14.73 -22.18 27.18
CA ALA A 7 15.34 -21.09 26.45
C ALA A 7 16.28 -20.17 27.24
N GLY A 8 16.58 -20.52 28.50
CA GLY A 8 17.45 -19.72 29.38
C GLY A 8 16.82 -18.38 29.82
N PRO A 9 17.47 -17.66 30.75
CA PRO A 9 16.91 -16.44 31.32
C PRO A 9 16.77 -15.31 30.26
N LEU A 10 15.62 -14.63 30.29
CA LEU A 10 15.35 -13.48 29.48
C LEU A 10 16.10 -12.25 29.98
N LEU A 11 16.71 -11.51 29.06
CA LEU A 11 17.19 -10.15 29.30
C LEU A 11 16.05 -9.18 29.02
N LYS A 12 15.79 -8.28 29.97
CA LYS A 12 14.90 -7.13 29.78
C LYS A 12 15.78 -5.90 29.52
N PHE A 13 15.49 -5.20 28.43
CA PHE A 13 16.23 -4.00 28.05
C PHE A 13 15.32 -3.03 27.30
N GLN A 14 15.76 -1.79 27.14
CA GLN A 14 15.02 -0.77 26.37
C GLN A 14 15.73 -0.51 25.06
N VAL A 15 14.92 -0.40 23.98
CA VAL A 15 15.36 0.09 22.67
C VAL A 15 14.38 1.18 22.27
N ASP A 16 14.87 2.37 22.04
CA ASP A 16 14.07 3.56 21.69
C ASP A 16 12.90 3.81 22.66
N GLY A 17 13.14 3.61 23.97
CA GLY A 17 12.13 3.78 25.03
C GLY A 17 11.14 2.63 25.18
N LEU A 18 11.22 1.60 24.36
CA LEU A 18 10.37 0.40 24.43
C LEU A 18 11.05 -0.71 25.22
N ASN A 19 10.33 -1.31 26.17
CA ASN A 19 10.81 -2.47 26.90
C ASN A 19 10.83 -3.69 25.98
N GLN A 20 11.99 -4.35 25.90
CA GLN A 20 12.24 -5.53 25.09
C GLN A 20 12.71 -6.69 25.98
N GLU A 21 12.45 -7.90 25.52
CA GLU A 21 12.96 -9.13 26.17
C GLU A 21 13.67 -10.01 25.14
N ALA A 22 14.81 -10.59 25.49
CA ALA A 22 15.56 -11.49 24.61
C ALA A 22 16.38 -12.52 25.40
N HIS A 23 16.72 -13.64 24.72
CA HIS A 23 17.62 -14.66 25.28
C HIS A 23 19.05 -14.12 25.40
N LYS A 24 19.68 -14.35 26.56
CA LYS A 24 21.03 -13.84 26.89
C LYS A 24 22.12 -14.30 25.93
N THR A 25 21.95 -15.48 25.33
CA THR A 25 23.00 -16.15 24.55
C THR A 25 23.23 -15.54 23.16
N TRP A 26 22.36 -14.63 22.72
CA TRP A 26 22.43 -14.10 21.37
C TRP A 26 22.91 -12.66 21.35
N PHE A 27 23.91 -12.37 20.50
CA PHE A 27 24.30 -11.00 20.19
C PHE A 27 23.16 -10.31 19.43
N ARG A 28 22.81 -9.08 19.84
CA ARG A 28 21.67 -8.34 19.27
C ARG A 28 22.07 -7.18 18.37
N GLY A 29 23.29 -6.67 18.50
CA GLY A 29 23.74 -5.50 17.76
C GLY A 29 23.06 -4.20 18.20
N VAL A 30 23.32 -3.15 17.46
CA VAL A 30 22.83 -1.78 17.75
C VAL A 30 21.37 -1.60 17.29
N HIS A 31 20.94 -2.33 16.26
CA HIS A 31 19.62 -2.21 15.63
C HIS A 31 18.78 -3.49 15.84
N CYS A 32 18.61 -3.93 17.08
CA CYS A 32 17.79 -5.09 17.35
C CYS A 32 16.32 -4.71 17.48
N ASN A 33 15.48 -5.20 16.57
CA ASN A 33 14.04 -5.05 16.61
C ASN A 33 13.39 -6.44 16.78
N PHE A 34 12.53 -6.59 17.79
CA PHE A 34 11.81 -7.83 18.03
C PHE A 34 10.43 -7.80 17.40
N ASN A 35 9.95 -8.97 16.99
CA ASN A 35 8.58 -9.10 16.51
C ASN A 35 7.60 -8.75 17.65
N PRO A 36 6.58 -7.90 17.38
CA PRO A 36 5.62 -7.52 18.41
C PRO A 36 4.74 -8.68 18.84
N THR A 37 4.37 -8.70 20.12
CA THR A 37 3.32 -9.58 20.63
C THR A 37 1.95 -9.05 20.24
N LEU A 38 0.89 -9.89 20.33
CA LEU A 38 -0.49 -9.43 20.13
C LEU A 38 -0.85 -8.25 21.05
N LYS A 39 -0.33 -8.23 22.28
CA LYS A 39 -0.55 -7.13 23.22
C LYS A 39 0.06 -5.82 22.70
N ASN A 40 1.26 -5.87 22.12
CA ASN A 40 1.89 -4.69 21.50
C ASN A 40 1.07 -4.17 20.32
N LEU A 41 0.52 -5.09 19.51
CA LEU A 41 -0.31 -4.73 18.35
C LEU A 41 -1.71 -4.22 18.73
N HIS A 42 -2.09 -4.21 20.00
CA HIS A 42 -3.37 -3.65 20.43
C HIS A 42 -3.32 -2.13 20.69
N ASN A 43 -2.15 -1.54 20.81
CA ASN A 43 -1.98 -0.11 21.05
C ASN A 43 -2.23 0.72 19.78
N VAL A 44 -2.67 1.97 19.94
CA VAL A 44 -2.84 2.90 18.82
C VAL A 44 -1.53 3.16 18.07
N ASP A 45 -0.42 3.14 18.79
CA ASP A 45 0.92 3.35 18.24
C ASP A 45 1.54 2.08 17.63
N ALA A 46 0.79 0.98 17.57
CA ALA A 46 1.30 -0.30 17.07
C ALA A 46 1.91 -0.19 15.67
N VAL A 47 1.23 0.52 14.77
CA VAL A 47 1.70 0.71 13.40
C VAL A 47 2.94 1.60 13.37
N SER A 48 2.96 2.71 14.09
CA SER A 48 4.13 3.60 14.18
C SER A 48 5.36 2.89 14.74
N ASN A 49 5.18 2.14 15.83
CA ASN A 49 6.28 1.52 16.57
C ASN A 49 6.81 0.24 15.94
N HIS A 50 5.94 -0.54 15.27
CA HIS A 50 6.29 -1.89 14.82
C HIS A 50 6.26 -2.08 13.31
N VAL A 51 5.58 -1.21 12.56
CA VAL A 51 5.49 -1.30 11.09
C VAL A 51 6.20 -0.15 10.40
N LEU A 52 5.97 1.10 10.83
CA LEU A 52 6.54 2.29 10.18
C LEU A 52 7.97 2.62 10.63
N LYS A 53 8.51 1.92 11.62
CA LYS A 53 9.87 2.14 12.09
C LYS A 53 10.87 1.99 10.93
N GLY A 54 11.64 3.04 10.66
CA GLY A 54 12.58 3.10 9.54
C GLY A 54 11.97 3.41 8.16
N TRP A 55 10.64 3.52 8.08
CA TRP A 55 9.91 3.82 6.85
C TRP A 55 9.20 5.17 6.86
N ALA A 56 8.82 5.66 8.04
CA ALA A 56 8.20 6.98 8.17
C ALA A 56 9.16 8.10 7.76
N PRO A 57 8.67 9.17 7.10
CA PRO A 57 9.46 10.35 6.81
C PRO A 57 9.79 11.10 8.11
N LYS A 58 10.82 11.95 8.09
CA LYS A 58 11.17 12.82 9.23
C LYS A 58 10.06 13.83 9.55
N ALA A 59 9.32 14.24 8.53
CA ALA A 59 8.18 15.16 8.64
C ALA A 59 7.23 14.89 7.46
N PRO A 60 5.92 15.23 7.59
CA PRO A 60 4.97 15.17 6.49
C PRO A 60 5.43 16.00 5.29
N THR A 61 5.26 15.46 4.09
CA THR A 61 5.78 16.06 2.85
C THR A 61 4.71 16.31 1.78
N ILE A 62 3.50 15.84 1.99
CA ILE A 62 2.38 16.03 1.05
C ILE A 62 1.51 17.17 1.57
N SER A 63 1.45 18.27 0.83
CA SER A 63 0.54 19.40 1.06
C SER A 63 -0.64 19.34 0.09
N PRO A 64 -1.72 20.12 0.32
CA PRO A 64 -2.80 20.24 -0.65
C PRO A 64 -2.37 20.70 -2.05
N GLN A 65 -1.22 21.39 -2.15
CA GLN A 65 -0.65 21.87 -3.41
C GLN A 65 0.26 20.86 -4.10
N THR A 66 0.67 19.81 -3.40
CA THR A 66 1.54 18.76 -3.97
C THR A 66 0.82 18.04 -5.10
N ASN A 67 1.40 18.05 -6.28
CA ASN A 67 0.90 17.30 -7.44
C ASN A 67 1.16 15.82 -7.26
N ILE A 68 0.11 15.03 -7.04
CA ILE A 68 0.22 13.60 -6.78
C ILE A 68 -0.28 12.82 -7.97
N VAL A 69 0.45 11.77 -8.35
CA VAL A 69 -0.02 10.77 -9.29
C VAL A 69 0.13 9.38 -8.65
N ALA A 70 -0.90 8.55 -8.77
CA ALA A 70 -0.91 7.21 -8.23
C ALA A 70 -1.11 6.17 -9.32
N PHE A 71 -0.33 5.08 -9.26
CA PHE A 71 -0.32 4.00 -10.22
C PHE A 71 -0.61 2.66 -9.54
N GLY A 72 -1.19 1.74 -10.28
CA GLY A 72 -1.21 0.34 -9.91
C GLY A 72 -2.60 -0.20 -9.58
N SER A 73 -2.74 -0.95 -8.50
CA SER A 73 -3.94 -1.71 -8.15
C SER A 73 -5.10 -0.82 -7.66
N CYS A 74 -6.27 -1.43 -7.46
CA CYS A 74 -7.41 -0.78 -6.80
C CYS A 74 -7.05 -0.14 -5.44
N PHE A 75 -5.96 -0.57 -4.79
CA PHE A 75 -5.45 0.09 -3.60
C PHE A 75 -4.89 1.50 -3.91
N ALA A 76 -4.23 1.70 -5.06
CA ALA A 76 -3.82 3.02 -5.53
C ALA A 76 -5.02 3.94 -5.79
N GLU A 77 -6.09 3.39 -6.34
CA GLU A 77 -7.34 4.11 -6.52
C GLU A 77 -7.95 4.57 -5.18
N HIS A 78 -7.93 3.71 -4.17
CA HIS A 78 -8.39 4.08 -2.82
C HIS A 78 -7.57 5.24 -2.23
N ILE A 79 -6.23 5.21 -2.35
CA ILE A 79 -5.38 6.33 -1.90
C ILE A 79 -5.74 7.61 -2.67
N SER A 80 -5.87 7.52 -3.98
CA SER A 80 -6.21 8.67 -4.85
C SER A 80 -7.54 9.29 -4.45
N GLN A 81 -8.59 8.47 -4.31
CA GLN A 81 -9.92 8.94 -3.92
C GLN A 81 -9.95 9.50 -2.50
N TRP A 82 -9.19 8.89 -1.57
CA TRP A 82 -9.09 9.38 -0.20
C TRP A 82 -8.48 10.78 -0.14
N LEU A 83 -7.37 10.98 -0.85
CA LEU A 83 -6.68 12.26 -0.90
C LEU A 83 -7.51 13.32 -1.64
N ALA A 84 -8.09 12.97 -2.79
CA ALA A 84 -8.92 13.89 -3.57
C ALA A 84 -10.15 14.40 -2.78
N LYS A 85 -10.81 13.52 -2.02
CA LYS A 85 -11.93 13.90 -1.11
C LYS A 85 -11.51 14.81 0.05
N ARG A 86 -10.22 15.01 0.25
CA ARG A 86 -9.61 15.89 1.29
C ARG A 86 -8.87 17.08 0.68
N ASP A 87 -9.24 17.41 -0.54
CA ASP A 87 -8.72 18.58 -1.29
C ASP A 87 -7.21 18.52 -1.59
N PHE A 88 -6.60 17.34 -1.56
CA PHE A 88 -5.25 17.17 -2.08
C PHE A 88 -5.28 17.12 -3.62
N ASN A 89 -4.20 17.61 -4.21
CA ASN A 89 -4.10 17.75 -5.65
C ASN A 89 -3.68 16.43 -6.34
N VAL A 90 -4.62 15.49 -6.47
CA VAL A 90 -4.39 14.21 -7.15
C VAL A 90 -4.71 14.39 -8.64
N LEU A 91 -3.68 14.38 -9.50
CA LEU A 91 -3.79 14.72 -10.91
C LEU A 91 -4.71 13.75 -11.68
N ASN A 92 -4.70 12.47 -11.35
CA ASN A 92 -5.53 11.47 -12.01
C ASN A 92 -6.99 11.41 -11.51
N GLN A 93 -7.40 12.31 -10.59
CA GLN A 93 -8.77 12.45 -10.11
C GLN A 93 -9.44 13.75 -10.56
N LYS A 94 -8.72 14.60 -11.31
CA LYS A 94 -9.27 15.87 -11.82
C LYS A 94 -10.02 15.66 -13.12
N ASP A 95 -11.27 16.10 -13.15
CA ASP A 95 -12.05 16.19 -14.38
C ASP A 95 -11.41 17.22 -15.34
N GLY A 96 -11.25 16.85 -16.61
CA GLY A 96 -10.85 17.74 -17.69
C GLY A 96 -9.40 17.62 -18.14
N ALA A 97 -8.45 18.32 -17.54
CA ALA A 97 -7.09 18.46 -18.08
C ALA A 97 -6.28 17.15 -18.19
N TRP A 98 -6.62 16.13 -17.39
CA TRP A 98 -5.92 14.85 -17.33
C TRP A 98 -6.84 13.64 -17.56
N GLY A 99 -8.11 13.88 -17.94
CA GLY A 99 -9.16 12.85 -18.03
C GLY A 99 -8.90 11.76 -19.08
N ASP A 100 -8.12 12.06 -20.11
CA ASP A 100 -7.82 11.14 -21.21
C ASP A 100 -6.46 10.47 -21.09
N THR A 101 -5.70 10.75 -20.02
CA THR A 101 -4.42 10.08 -19.78
C THR A 101 -4.61 8.62 -19.41
N TYR A 102 -3.71 7.76 -19.87
CA TYR A 102 -3.74 6.33 -19.50
C TYR A 102 -3.42 6.07 -18.03
N ILE A 103 -2.83 7.03 -17.34
CA ILE A 103 -2.59 6.99 -15.90
C ILE A 103 -3.89 7.10 -15.09
N ALA A 104 -4.85 7.86 -15.57
CA ALA A 104 -6.03 8.26 -14.83
C ALA A 104 -7.11 7.18 -14.69
N ARG A 105 -7.04 6.12 -15.47
CA ARG A 105 -8.12 5.12 -15.58
C ARG A 105 -7.66 3.74 -15.14
N PHE A 106 -6.97 3.66 -14.02
CA PHE A 106 -6.57 2.39 -13.47
C PHE A 106 -7.79 1.58 -13.03
N GLY A 107 -8.05 0.55 -13.75
CA GLY A 107 -8.85 -0.54 -13.30
C GLY A 107 -7.97 -1.71 -12.91
N GLU A 108 -8.57 -2.80 -12.51
CA GLU A 108 -7.91 -4.05 -12.17
C GLU A 108 -6.90 -4.49 -13.26
N GLY A 109 -5.73 -4.93 -12.83
CA GLY A 109 -4.76 -5.60 -13.70
C GLY A 109 -3.48 -4.83 -14.02
N MET A 110 -3.47 -3.49 -13.96
CA MET A 110 -2.26 -2.69 -14.24
C MET A 110 -1.32 -2.58 -13.03
N ALA A 111 -1.24 -3.64 -12.24
CA ALA A 111 -0.57 -3.65 -10.94
C ALA A 111 0.76 -4.41 -10.93
N ASN A 112 1.27 -4.81 -12.10
CA ASN A 112 2.57 -5.46 -12.23
C ASN A 112 3.65 -4.44 -12.60
N SER A 113 4.91 -4.77 -12.31
CA SER A 113 6.04 -3.86 -12.54
C SER A 113 6.30 -3.56 -14.01
N TYR A 114 5.97 -4.47 -14.92
CA TYR A 114 6.09 -4.27 -16.36
C TYR A 114 5.10 -3.23 -16.87
N ALA A 115 3.83 -3.33 -16.47
CA ALA A 115 2.82 -2.36 -16.90
C ALA A 115 3.20 -0.94 -16.48
N VAL A 116 3.75 -0.78 -15.27
CA VAL A 116 4.23 0.52 -14.80
C VAL A 116 5.45 0.98 -15.61
N LEU A 117 6.46 0.11 -15.77
CA LEU A 117 7.67 0.44 -16.53
C LEU A 117 7.34 0.84 -17.97
N GLN A 118 6.56 0.03 -18.67
CA GLN A 118 6.21 0.26 -20.07
C GLN A 118 5.44 1.56 -20.27
N GLN A 119 4.57 1.96 -19.31
CA GLN A 119 3.91 3.26 -19.35
C GLN A 119 4.91 4.42 -19.22
N PHE A 120 5.90 4.31 -18.34
CA PHE A 120 6.94 5.34 -18.21
C PHE A 120 7.83 5.39 -19.44
N GLU A 121 8.25 4.25 -19.99
CA GLU A 121 9.02 4.17 -21.21
C GLU A 121 8.25 4.81 -22.40
N TRP A 122 6.97 4.48 -22.55
CA TRP A 122 6.14 5.05 -23.59
C TRP A 122 5.95 6.55 -23.39
N ALA A 123 5.50 6.99 -22.24
CA ALA A 123 5.16 8.38 -22.01
C ALA A 123 6.38 9.31 -22.02
N LEU A 124 7.44 8.95 -21.28
CA LEU A 124 8.61 9.80 -21.04
C LEU A 124 9.73 9.60 -22.04
N GLU A 125 9.97 8.35 -22.46
CA GLU A 125 11.08 8.00 -23.36
C GLU A 125 10.63 7.91 -24.84
N GLY A 126 9.32 7.93 -25.12
CA GLY A 126 8.76 7.81 -26.46
C GLY A 126 8.96 6.41 -27.07
N LYS A 127 9.11 5.37 -26.24
CA LYS A 127 9.28 4.00 -26.70
C LYS A 127 8.03 3.53 -27.43
N ALA A 128 8.18 3.11 -28.68
CA ALA A 128 7.14 2.40 -29.41
C ALA A 128 7.16 0.92 -29.02
N PHE A 129 5.97 0.31 -28.90
CA PHE A 129 5.80 -1.13 -28.75
C PHE A 129 5.34 -1.72 -30.08
N ALA A 130 5.74 -2.96 -30.34
CA ALA A 130 5.39 -3.65 -31.58
C ALA A 130 3.90 -4.02 -31.63
N GLU A 131 3.31 -4.26 -30.45
CA GLU A 131 1.92 -4.65 -30.29
C GLU A 131 1.15 -3.64 -29.46
N THR A 132 -0.19 -3.59 -29.63
CA THR A 132 -1.05 -2.84 -28.72
C THR A 132 -1.23 -3.66 -27.44
N LEU A 133 -0.64 -3.20 -26.36
CA LEU A 133 -0.55 -3.94 -25.09
C LEU A 133 -1.66 -3.63 -24.11
N TRP A 134 -2.58 -2.73 -24.46
CA TRP A 134 -3.58 -2.26 -23.51
C TRP A 134 -5.01 -2.40 -24.04
N HIS A 135 -5.86 -2.94 -23.19
CA HIS A 135 -7.31 -2.97 -23.35
C HIS A 135 -7.96 -2.16 -22.22
N ASP A 136 -9.04 -1.46 -22.51
CA ASP A 136 -9.82 -0.79 -21.49
C ASP A 136 -10.64 -1.79 -20.64
N LYS A 137 -11.45 -1.27 -19.71
CA LYS A 137 -12.31 -2.10 -18.85
C LYS A 137 -13.38 -2.87 -19.61
N ASP A 138 -13.74 -2.42 -20.80
CA ASP A 138 -14.76 -3.01 -21.67
C ASP A 138 -14.13 -3.94 -22.73
N ALA A 139 -12.86 -4.32 -22.53
CA ALA A 139 -12.07 -5.18 -23.41
C ALA A 139 -11.79 -4.58 -24.80
N THR A 140 -11.99 -3.29 -24.98
CA THR A 140 -11.67 -2.61 -26.24
C THR A 140 -10.18 -2.31 -26.31
N LEU A 141 -9.54 -2.71 -27.41
CA LEU A 141 -8.13 -2.42 -27.68
C LEU A 141 -7.93 -0.91 -27.81
N GLN A 142 -6.95 -0.38 -27.13
CA GLN A 142 -6.62 1.02 -27.13
C GLN A 142 -5.30 1.26 -27.90
N ASP A 143 -5.40 1.94 -29.04
CA ASP A 143 -4.22 2.30 -29.81
C ASP A 143 -3.35 3.34 -29.11
N TYR A 144 -2.05 3.29 -29.40
CA TYR A 144 -1.11 4.31 -28.93
C TYR A 144 -1.38 5.63 -29.66
N ASN A 145 -1.97 6.56 -28.94
CA ASN A 145 -2.30 7.88 -29.41
C ASN A 145 -1.24 8.89 -28.93
N GLU A 146 -0.63 9.61 -29.86
CA GLU A 146 0.42 10.59 -29.56
C GLU A 146 -0.08 11.74 -28.68
N GLU A 147 -1.31 12.19 -28.87
CA GLU A 147 -1.90 13.23 -28.03
C GLU A 147 -2.04 12.76 -26.58
N ILE A 148 -2.58 11.55 -26.37
CA ILE A 148 -2.69 10.93 -25.04
C ILE A 148 -1.29 10.69 -24.44
N ARG A 149 -0.33 10.31 -25.26
CA ARG A 149 1.06 10.15 -24.80
C ARG A 149 1.64 11.45 -24.26
N LEU A 150 1.46 12.54 -25.00
CA LEU A 150 1.94 13.87 -24.60
C LEU A 150 1.23 14.39 -23.35
N GLN A 151 -0.07 14.17 -23.22
CA GLN A 151 -0.82 14.50 -22.01
C GLN A 151 -0.33 13.67 -20.82
N THR A 152 -0.12 12.37 -21.01
CA THR A 152 0.45 11.47 -19.99
C THR A 152 1.84 11.94 -19.56
N LYS A 153 2.70 12.28 -20.51
CA LYS A 153 4.02 12.85 -20.25
C LYS A 153 3.92 14.14 -19.43
N ALA A 154 3.03 15.05 -19.81
CA ALA A 154 2.83 16.32 -19.10
C ALA A 154 2.37 16.08 -17.65
N ALA A 155 1.45 15.13 -17.40
CA ALA A 155 1.00 14.78 -16.07
C ALA A 155 2.16 14.20 -15.22
N LEU A 156 2.97 13.32 -15.82
CA LEU A 156 4.13 12.76 -15.13
C LEU A 156 5.14 13.85 -14.77
N LEU A 157 5.48 14.73 -15.70
CA LEU A 157 6.45 15.81 -15.46
C LEU A 157 5.96 16.84 -14.43
N ALA A 158 4.65 17.05 -14.35
CA ALA A 158 4.05 17.96 -13.39
C ALA A 158 3.96 17.36 -11.96
N SER A 159 4.23 16.07 -11.80
CA SER A 159 4.04 15.38 -10.52
C SER A 159 5.19 15.65 -9.55
N ASP A 160 4.86 16.07 -8.33
CA ASP A 160 5.81 16.21 -7.23
C ASP A 160 5.95 14.89 -6.43
N PHE A 161 4.92 14.03 -6.50
CA PHE A 161 4.85 12.80 -5.71
C PHE A 161 4.22 11.66 -6.50
N TYR A 162 4.98 10.58 -6.68
CA TYR A 162 4.53 9.36 -7.33
C TYR A 162 4.20 8.30 -6.28
N ILE A 163 3.00 7.72 -6.32
CA ILE A 163 2.59 6.57 -5.51
C ILE A 163 2.44 5.37 -6.45
N ILE A 164 3.32 4.37 -6.31
CA ILE A 164 3.36 3.20 -7.18
C ILE A 164 2.99 1.97 -6.37
N THR A 165 1.81 1.41 -6.65
CA THR A 165 1.26 0.25 -5.95
C THR A 165 1.44 -1.01 -6.78
N LEU A 166 2.31 -1.91 -6.36
CA LEU A 166 2.48 -3.22 -6.98
C LEU A 166 1.49 -4.22 -6.40
N GLY A 167 0.90 -5.07 -7.23
CA GLY A 167 -0.15 -5.99 -6.80
C GLY A 167 0.12 -7.45 -7.10
N LEU A 168 0.71 -7.75 -8.26
CA LEU A 168 0.87 -9.11 -8.75
C LEU A 168 2.13 -9.27 -9.59
N SER A 169 2.68 -10.49 -9.59
CA SER A 169 3.80 -10.92 -10.44
C SER A 169 3.37 -11.79 -11.62
N GLU A 170 2.08 -12.09 -11.74
CA GLU A 170 1.53 -12.85 -12.86
C GLU A 170 1.26 -11.90 -14.02
N VAL A 171 1.74 -12.24 -15.22
CA VAL A 171 1.69 -11.37 -16.39
C VAL A 171 1.29 -12.17 -17.64
N TRP A 172 0.63 -11.49 -18.55
CA TRP A 172 0.42 -11.93 -19.92
C TRP A 172 1.42 -11.20 -20.83
N SER A 173 2.05 -11.90 -21.74
CA SER A 173 3.01 -11.32 -22.71
C SER A 173 2.72 -11.79 -24.12
N HIS A 174 3.14 -10.98 -25.08
CA HIS A 174 3.16 -11.36 -26.49
C HIS A 174 4.35 -12.30 -26.75
N ARG A 175 4.09 -13.50 -27.33
CA ARG A 175 5.11 -14.55 -27.46
C ARG A 175 6.32 -14.14 -28.30
N ALA A 176 6.10 -13.43 -29.40
CA ALA A 176 7.16 -13.08 -30.34
C ALA A 176 8.04 -11.95 -29.82
N THR A 177 7.47 -10.95 -29.11
CA THR A 177 8.20 -9.75 -28.67
C THR A 177 8.59 -9.81 -27.19
N GLY A 178 7.91 -10.63 -26.38
CA GLY A 178 8.05 -10.66 -24.92
C GLY A 178 7.45 -9.45 -24.21
N GLU A 179 6.84 -8.51 -24.93
CA GLU A 179 6.17 -7.35 -24.38
C GLU A 179 4.99 -7.77 -23.51
N VAL A 180 4.80 -7.12 -22.38
CA VAL A 180 3.79 -7.49 -21.38
C VAL A 180 2.53 -6.66 -21.55
N PHE A 181 1.39 -7.32 -21.64
CA PHE A 181 0.09 -6.66 -21.65
C PHE A 181 -0.14 -5.93 -20.33
N TRP A 182 -0.66 -4.72 -20.39
CA TRP A 182 -0.88 -3.91 -19.20
C TRP A 182 -2.00 -4.44 -18.32
N ARG A 183 -2.90 -5.24 -18.91
CA ARG A 183 -3.95 -6.01 -18.23
C ARG A 183 -3.96 -7.45 -18.71
N ALA A 184 -4.83 -8.28 -18.13
CA ALA A 184 -5.11 -9.60 -18.67
C ALA A 184 -5.66 -9.49 -20.09
N VAL A 185 -5.33 -10.47 -20.93
CA VAL A 185 -5.84 -10.56 -22.31
C VAL A 185 -7.34 -10.92 -22.25
N PRO A 186 -8.22 -10.14 -22.92
CA PRO A 186 -9.64 -10.46 -22.98
C PRO A 186 -9.90 -11.80 -23.70
N GLN A 187 -10.96 -12.51 -23.30
CA GLN A 187 -11.27 -13.83 -23.83
C GLN A 187 -11.48 -13.82 -25.36
N ASP A 188 -12.13 -12.78 -25.87
CA ASP A 188 -12.51 -12.68 -27.28
C ASP A 188 -11.32 -12.46 -28.23
N VAL A 189 -10.20 -11.96 -27.70
CA VAL A 189 -8.96 -11.72 -28.47
C VAL A 189 -7.84 -12.70 -28.09
N TYR A 190 -8.09 -13.60 -27.15
CA TYR A 190 -7.08 -14.55 -26.72
C TYR A 190 -6.74 -15.54 -27.84
N ASP A 191 -5.46 -15.59 -28.20
CA ASP A 191 -4.86 -16.55 -29.11
C ASP A 191 -3.64 -17.21 -28.45
N PRO A 192 -3.65 -18.53 -28.24
CA PRO A 192 -2.52 -19.23 -27.61
C PRO A 192 -1.23 -19.20 -28.45
N ALA A 193 -1.31 -18.89 -29.74
CA ALA A 193 -0.14 -18.70 -30.58
C ALA A 193 0.56 -17.35 -30.31
N LEU A 194 -0.19 -16.33 -29.92
CA LEU A 194 0.27 -14.96 -29.69
C LEU A 194 0.50 -14.66 -28.22
N HIS A 195 -0.34 -15.20 -27.34
CA HIS A 195 -0.38 -14.82 -25.94
C HIS A 195 0.23 -15.89 -25.03
N GLU A 196 1.04 -15.46 -24.09
CA GLU A 196 1.66 -16.31 -23.09
C GLU A 196 1.43 -15.78 -21.68
N PHE A 197 0.96 -16.67 -20.82
CA PHE A 197 0.89 -16.39 -19.38
C PHE A 197 2.15 -16.90 -18.69
N ARG A 198 2.72 -16.07 -17.80
CA ARG A 198 3.86 -16.44 -16.98
C ARG A 198 3.90 -15.70 -15.65
N VAL A 199 4.75 -16.17 -14.75
CA VAL A 199 5.09 -15.47 -13.51
C VAL A 199 6.38 -14.70 -13.73
N SER A 200 6.38 -13.39 -13.50
CA SER A 200 7.61 -12.59 -13.52
C SER A 200 8.47 -12.95 -12.31
N THR A 201 9.75 -13.13 -12.55
CA THR A 201 10.74 -13.50 -11.52
C THR A 201 11.07 -12.33 -10.61
N HIS A 202 11.71 -12.61 -9.46
CA HIS A 202 12.30 -11.60 -8.59
C HIS A 202 13.25 -10.67 -9.37
N SER A 203 14.17 -11.25 -10.15
CA SER A 203 15.19 -10.49 -10.90
C SER A 203 14.58 -9.54 -11.94
N GLU A 204 13.53 -9.97 -12.62
CA GLU A 204 12.79 -9.12 -13.56
C GLU A 204 12.11 -7.96 -12.83
N ASN A 205 11.40 -8.24 -11.75
CA ASN A 205 10.76 -7.18 -10.96
C ASN A 205 11.78 -6.20 -10.38
N LEU A 206 12.90 -6.67 -9.86
CA LEU A 206 14.01 -5.83 -9.39
C LEU A 206 14.56 -4.94 -10.50
N SER A 207 14.78 -5.50 -11.70
CA SER A 207 15.23 -4.75 -12.87
C SER A 207 14.22 -3.67 -13.27
N ASN A 208 12.94 -4.00 -13.29
CA ASN A 208 11.87 -3.06 -13.61
C ASN A 208 11.80 -1.90 -12.61
N LEU A 209 11.91 -2.18 -11.30
CA LEU A 209 11.94 -1.15 -10.25
C LEU A 209 13.12 -0.18 -10.43
N LYS A 210 14.32 -0.71 -10.71
CA LYS A 210 15.51 0.11 -10.99
C LYS A 210 15.32 0.98 -12.23
N GLN A 211 14.69 0.45 -13.27
CA GLN A 211 14.44 1.20 -14.51
C GLN A 211 13.36 2.28 -14.31
N ILE A 212 12.27 1.97 -13.61
CA ILE A 212 11.23 2.96 -13.25
C ILE A 212 11.88 4.12 -12.49
N HIS A 213 12.64 3.82 -11.45
CA HIS A 213 13.36 4.82 -10.66
C HIS A 213 14.29 5.66 -11.52
N ARG A 214 15.13 5.03 -12.37
CA ARG A 214 16.04 5.73 -13.27
C ARG A 214 15.32 6.66 -14.24
N ILE A 215 14.20 6.23 -14.82
CA ILE A 215 13.41 7.06 -15.74
C ILE A 215 12.82 8.25 -15.02
N ILE A 216 12.23 8.06 -13.84
CA ILE A 216 11.70 9.17 -13.04
C ILE A 216 12.82 10.14 -12.69
N ARG A 217 13.96 9.70 -12.18
CA ARG A 217 15.09 10.58 -11.82
C ARG A 217 15.67 11.32 -13.00
N LYS A 218 15.67 10.73 -14.20
CA LYS A 218 16.12 11.39 -15.44
C LYS A 218 15.21 12.54 -15.84
N HIS A 219 13.90 12.38 -15.70
CA HIS A 219 12.91 13.34 -16.21
C HIS A 219 12.32 14.26 -15.14
N ASN A 220 12.32 13.84 -13.89
CA ASN A 220 11.82 14.56 -12.73
C ASN A 220 12.67 14.24 -11.49
N PRO A 221 13.88 14.82 -11.38
CA PRO A 221 14.89 14.43 -10.39
C PRO A 221 14.48 14.69 -8.95
N ASP A 222 13.67 15.72 -8.69
CA ASP A 222 13.31 16.17 -7.35
C ASP A 222 12.02 15.52 -6.81
N ALA A 223 11.29 14.82 -7.66
CA ALA A 223 10.02 14.21 -7.29
C ALA A 223 10.21 13.10 -6.23
N LYS A 224 9.27 13.01 -5.31
CA LYS A 224 9.22 11.90 -4.35
C LYS A 224 8.59 10.67 -4.99
N ILE A 225 9.17 9.51 -4.71
CA ILE A 225 8.70 8.22 -5.22
C ILE A 225 8.37 7.36 -4.02
N MET A 226 7.13 6.90 -3.94
CA MET A 226 6.67 5.96 -2.93
C MET A 226 6.23 4.66 -3.57
N PHE A 227 6.88 3.58 -3.22
CA PHE A 227 6.39 2.24 -3.53
C PHE A 227 5.55 1.69 -2.39
N THR A 228 4.56 0.88 -2.74
CA THR A 228 3.77 0.11 -1.77
C THR A 228 3.36 -1.22 -2.40
N LEU A 229 3.22 -2.26 -1.57
CA LEU A 229 2.68 -3.54 -1.98
C LEU A 229 1.20 -3.60 -1.62
N SER A 230 0.35 -3.87 -2.62
CA SER A 230 -1.08 -4.02 -2.40
C SER A 230 -1.38 -5.23 -1.52
N PRO A 231 -2.17 -5.08 -0.44
CA PRO A 231 -2.65 -6.21 0.35
C PRO A 231 -3.72 -7.04 -0.38
N VAL A 232 -4.39 -6.47 -1.38
CA VAL A 232 -5.45 -7.16 -2.14
C VAL A 232 -4.88 -8.39 -2.83
N PRO A 233 -5.47 -9.60 -2.63
CA PRO A 233 -4.99 -10.83 -3.24
C PRO A 233 -5.37 -10.92 -4.72
N LEU A 234 -4.77 -11.88 -5.43
CA LEU A 234 -5.17 -12.27 -6.77
C LEU A 234 -6.65 -12.66 -6.76
N VAL A 235 -7.40 -12.24 -7.78
CA VAL A 235 -8.77 -12.71 -8.00
C VAL A 235 -8.78 -14.13 -8.58
N ALA A 236 -7.80 -14.43 -9.43
CA ALA A 236 -7.58 -15.71 -10.07
C ALA A 236 -6.10 -15.91 -10.40
N THR A 237 -5.72 -17.13 -10.66
CA THR A 237 -4.43 -17.48 -11.26
C THR A 237 -4.67 -18.37 -12.47
N PHE A 238 -3.80 -18.25 -13.46
CA PHE A 238 -3.81 -19.12 -14.64
C PHE A 238 -2.77 -20.25 -14.53
N ARG A 239 -2.18 -20.40 -13.34
CA ARG A 239 -1.28 -21.51 -13.00
C ARG A 239 -2.09 -22.74 -12.61
N PRO A 240 -1.60 -23.99 -12.85
CA PRO A 240 -2.25 -25.22 -12.40
C PRO A 240 -2.04 -25.46 -10.89
N VAL A 241 -2.26 -24.44 -10.06
CA VAL A 241 -2.13 -24.47 -8.59
C VAL A 241 -3.24 -23.65 -7.94
N SER A 242 -3.41 -23.81 -6.63
CA SER A 242 -4.37 -23.00 -5.86
C SER A 242 -4.06 -21.50 -5.97
N CYS A 243 -5.11 -20.69 -6.12
CA CYS A 243 -4.97 -19.22 -6.13
C CYS A 243 -4.37 -18.68 -4.80
N ILE A 244 -4.63 -19.33 -3.67
CA ILE A 244 -4.05 -18.94 -2.38
C ILE A 244 -2.53 -19.08 -2.41
N THR A 245 -2.01 -20.20 -2.90
CA THR A 245 -0.56 -20.43 -2.98
C THR A 245 0.10 -19.59 -4.06
N ALA A 246 -0.59 -19.39 -5.18
CA ALA A 246 -0.14 -18.48 -6.25
C ALA A 246 -0.02 -17.05 -5.75
N ASN A 247 -1.02 -16.56 -5.01
CA ASN A 247 -0.99 -15.24 -4.39
C ASN A 247 0.19 -15.08 -3.41
N SER A 248 0.41 -16.07 -2.55
CA SER A 248 1.54 -16.03 -1.61
C SER A 248 2.88 -15.91 -2.34
N ALA A 249 3.08 -16.70 -3.41
CA ALA A 249 4.28 -16.63 -4.23
C ALA A 249 4.39 -15.26 -4.94
N SER A 250 3.30 -14.77 -5.50
CA SER A 250 3.27 -13.46 -6.18
C SER A 250 3.66 -12.32 -5.24
N LYS A 251 3.10 -12.28 -4.03
CA LYS A 251 3.44 -11.25 -3.03
C LYS A 251 4.87 -11.38 -2.54
N ALA A 252 5.36 -12.60 -2.33
CA ALA A 252 6.74 -12.84 -1.90
C ALA A 252 7.76 -12.36 -2.93
N ILE A 253 7.54 -12.64 -4.22
CA ILE A 253 8.40 -12.18 -5.33
C ILE A 253 8.48 -10.66 -5.34
N LEU A 254 7.33 -9.96 -5.30
CA LEU A 254 7.29 -8.51 -5.34
C LEU A 254 7.90 -7.89 -4.07
N ARG A 255 7.60 -8.45 -2.89
CA ARG A 255 8.11 -7.90 -1.62
C ARG A 255 9.63 -8.04 -1.52
N ALA A 256 10.18 -9.18 -1.95
CA ALA A 256 11.61 -9.40 -1.98
C ALA A 256 12.32 -8.46 -2.97
N ALA A 257 11.76 -8.27 -4.17
CA ALA A 257 12.31 -7.34 -5.15
C ALA A 257 12.26 -5.88 -4.65
N LEU A 258 11.17 -5.48 -4.00
CA LEU A 258 11.06 -4.16 -3.37
C LEU A 258 12.09 -3.99 -2.26
N ASP A 259 12.29 -4.99 -1.40
CA ASP A 259 13.23 -4.91 -0.29
C ASP A 259 14.67 -4.72 -0.78
N GLU A 260 15.10 -5.55 -1.73
CA GLU A 260 16.44 -5.44 -2.33
C GLU A 260 16.64 -4.09 -3.03
N PHE A 261 15.64 -3.64 -3.81
CA PHE A 261 15.69 -2.35 -4.49
C PHE A 261 15.81 -1.19 -3.49
N LEU A 262 14.93 -1.15 -2.49
CA LEU A 262 14.90 -0.07 -1.51
C LEU A 262 16.15 -0.05 -0.63
N SER A 263 16.63 -1.21 -0.20
CA SER A 263 17.83 -1.33 0.63
C SER A 263 19.09 -0.85 -0.11
N ALA A 264 19.15 -1.09 -1.41
CA ALA A 264 20.27 -0.65 -2.23
C ALA A 264 20.19 0.84 -2.62
N THR A 265 19.00 1.39 -2.82
CA THR A 265 18.82 2.71 -3.46
C THR A 265 18.54 3.84 -2.46
N ARG A 266 17.76 3.59 -1.39
CA ARG A 266 17.41 4.63 -0.39
C ARG A 266 18.59 5.30 0.30
N PRO A 267 19.73 4.64 0.56
CA PRO A 267 20.87 5.34 1.15
C PRO A 267 21.41 6.50 0.31
N GLU A 268 21.18 6.46 -1.01
CA GLU A 268 21.64 7.45 -1.98
C GLU A 268 20.50 8.36 -2.49
N ASP A 269 19.23 8.03 -2.16
CA ASP A 269 18.05 8.77 -2.60
C ASP A 269 17.04 8.98 -1.47
N GLU A 270 17.11 10.13 -0.82
CA GLU A 270 16.21 10.49 0.28
C GLU A 270 14.75 10.72 -0.15
N ASN A 271 14.50 10.90 -1.45
CA ASN A 271 13.17 11.03 -2.03
C ASN A 271 12.54 9.69 -2.44
N LEU A 272 13.19 8.57 -2.12
CA LEU A 272 12.65 7.23 -2.32
C LEU A 272 12.08 6.65 -1.04
N HIS A 273 10.79 6.28 -1.07
CA HIS A 273 10.03 5.88 0.11
C HIS A 273 9.31 4.55 -0.09
N TYR A 274 8.92 3.92 1.03
CA TYR A 274 8.04 2.76 1.07
C TYR A 274 6.89 2.99 2.05
N TRP A 275 5.66 2.70 1.61
CA TRP A 275 4.48 2.66 2.47
C TRP A 275 4.08 1.20 2.72
N PRO A 276 4.23 0.67 3.94
CA PRO A 276 4.02 -0.74 4.25
C PRO A 276 2.53 -1.09 4.43
N SER A 277 1.69 -0.76 3.44
CA SER A 277 0.25 -1.03 3.48
C SER A 277 -0.06 -2.53 3.56
N TYR A 278 0.76 -3.35 2.92
CA TYR A 278 0.65 -4.81 2.97
C TYR A 278 0.83 -5.32 4.39
N GLU A 279 1.90 -4.91 5.04
CA GLU A 279 2.24 -5.33 6.40
C GLU A 279 1.21 -4.81 7.41
N ILE A 280 0.74 -3.56 7.27
CA ILE A 280 -0.32 -3.03 8.15
C ILE A 280 -1.57 -3.91 8.07
N VAL A 281 -2.03 -4.24 6.87
CA VAL A 281 -3.26 -5.03 6.70
C VAL A 281 -3.04 -6.48 7.12
N MET A 282 -1.91 -7.07 6.73
CA MET A 282 -1.69 -8.51 6.88
C MET A 282 -1.27 -8.92 8.28
N ASP A 283 -0.49 -8.10 8.98
CA ASP A 283 0.13 -8.49 10.24
C ASP A 283 -0.55 -7.86 11.46
N VAL A 284 -1.19 -6.69 11.29
CA VAL A 284 -1.81 -5.97 12.41
C VAL A 284 -3.28 -6.40 12.64
N PHE A 285 -4.03 -6.69 11.57
CA PHE A 285 -5.45 -7.03 11.66
C PHE A 285 -5.72 -8.51 11.38
N GLN A 286 -6.29 -9.23 12.34
CA GLN A 286 -6.60 -10.66 12.16
C GLN A 286 -7.77 -10.88 11.19
N ASN A 287 -8.90 -10.24 11.40
CA ASN A 287 -10.15 -10.45 10.65
C ASN A 287 -10.41 -9.33 9.65
N ARG A 288 -9.43 -9.08 8.78
CA ARG A 288 -9.32 -7.93 7.89
C ARG A 288 -10.18 -7.96 6.65
N TRP A 289 -10.66 -9.15 6.24
CA TRP A 289 -11.37 -9.32 4.98
C TRP A 289 -12.87 -9.15 5.12
N SER A 290 -13.51 -8.64 4.08
CA SER A 290 -14.94 -8.79 3.84
C SER A 290 -15.28 -10.25 3.50
N ASP A 291 -16.56 -10.57 3.34
CA ASP A 291 -17.04 -11.96 3.15
C ASP A 291 -16.46 -12.64 1.90
N ASP A 292 -16.12 -11.89 0.87
CA ASP A 292 -15.47 -12.38 -0.35
C ASP A 292 -13.99 -12.74 -0.16
N ARG A 293 -13.40 -12.49 1.01
CA ARG A 293 -11.99 -12.73 1.37
C ARG A 293 -10.97 -12.04 0.45
N ARG A 294 -11.40 -11.06 -0.30
CA ARG A 294 -10.57 -10.29 -1.23
C ARG A 294 -10.56 -8.80 -0.88
N HIS A 295 -11.72 -8.23 -0.68
CA HIS A 295 -11.81 -6.82 -0.29
C HIS A 295 -11.52 -6.66 1.20
N ILE A 296 -10.72 -5.66 1.51
CA ILE A 296 -10.42 -5.26 2.89
C ILE A 296 -11.68 -4.65 3.48
N LYS A 297 -11.98 -4.94 4.75
CA LYS A 297 -13.08 -4.27 5.46
C LYS A 297 -12.91 -2.75 5.37
N PRO A 298 -13.95 -1.99 5.05
CA PRO A 298 -13.85 -0.53 4.88
C PRO A 298 -13.20 0.16 6.09
N GLN A 299 -13.49 -0.30 7.30
CA GLN A 299 -12.94 0.28 8.52
C GLN A 299 -11.43 0.07 8.67
N VAL A 300 -10.90 -1.06 8.19
CA VAL A 300 -9.46 -1.32 8.14
C VAL A 300 -8.80 -0.45 7.08
N LEU A 301 -9.45 -0.32 5.92
CA LEU A 301 -8.97 0.55 4.85
C LEU A 301 -8.94 2.01 5.30
N ASP A 302 -10.01 2.50 5.94
CA ASP A 302 -10.08 3.84 6.52
C ASP A 302 -8.94 4.09 7.52
N TYR A 303 -8.61 3.10 8.36
CA TYR A 303 -7.47 3.21 9.27
C TYR A 303 -6.14 3.33 8.51
N VAL A 304 -5.90 2.49 7.51
CA VAL A 304 -4.66 2.55 6.70
C VAL A 304 -4.52 3.92 6.03
N MET A 305 -5.61 4.46 5.50
CA MET A 305 -5.63 5.78 4.86
C MET A 305 -5.46 6.92 5.86
N THR A 306 -6.10 6.83 7.05
CA THR A 306 -5.91 7.80 8.13
C THR A 306 -4.46 7.78 8.61
N ALA A 307 -3.86 6.61 8.80
CA ALA A 307 -2.45 6.50 9.18
C ALA A 307 -1.52 7.09 8.11
N PHE A 308 -1.83 6.86 6.83
CA PHE A 308 -1.11 7.51 5.72
C PHE A 308 -1.19 9.04 5.81
N GLU A 309 -2.39 9.58 6.00
CA GLU A 309 -2.62 11.02 6.12
C GLU A 309 -1.84 11.62 7.31
N HIS A 310 -1.88 10.99 8.47
CA HIS A 310 -1.16 11.43 9.66
C HIS A 310 0.38 11.43 9.50
N VAL A 311 0.91 10.53 8.70
CA VAL A 311 2.36 10.35 8.53
C VAL A 311 2.91 11.20 7.38
N TRP A 312 2.15 11.30 6.28
CA TRP A 312 2.65 11.88 5.04
C TRP A 312 2.08 13.25 4.71
N CYS A 313 0.86 13.57 5.17
CA CYS A 313 0.17 14.79 4.76
C CYS A 313 0.33 15.90 5.80
N THR A 314 0.48 17.13 5.30
CA THR A 314 0.47 18.33 6.13
C THR A 314 -0.96 18.76 6.43
N GLY A 315 -1.16 19.46 7.54
CA GLY A 315 -2.50 19.92 7.95
C GLY A 315 -3.13 19.02 9.03
N LYS A 316 -4.36 19.34 9.41
CA LYS A 316 -5.12 18.57 10.41
C LYS A 316 -5.90 17.45 9.72
N PRO A 317 -5.63 16.17 10.01
CA PRO A 317 -6.41 15.07 9.47
C PRO A 317 -7.89 15.18 9.85
N GLN A 318 -8.78 14.75 8.94
CA GLN A 318 -10.23 14.80 9.18
C GLN A 318 -10.69 13.78 10.23
N MET A 319 -9.95 12.69 10.40
CA MET A 319 -10.21 11.66 11.40
C MET A 319 -9.00 11.48 12.31
N GLY A 320 -9.23 11.36 13.62
CA GLY A 320 -8.19 11.05 14.59
C GLY A 320 -7.68 9.62 14.43
N LEU A 321 -6.41 9.39 14.71
CA LEU A 321 -5.79 8.08 14.56
C LEU A 321 -6.40 7.06 15.53
N SER A 322 -6.66 7.44 16.79
CA SER A 322 -7.30 6.57 17.78
C SER A 322 -8.74 6.27 17.41
N GLN A 323 -9.46 7.25 16.86
CA GLN A 323 -10.81 7.07 16.34
C GLN A 323 -10.84 6.02 15.21
N ALA A 324 -10.00 6.16 14.22
CA ALA A 324 -9.88 5.21 13.10
C ALA A 324 -9.49 3.80 13.60
N TRP A 325 -8.57 3.73 14.58
CA TRP A 325 -8.11 2.49 15.17
C TRP A 325 -9.23 1.76 15.92
N VAL A 326 -9.99 2.45 16.78
CA VAL A 326 -11.14 1.87 17.48
C VAL A 326 -12.15 1.34 16.48
N ARG A 327 -12.46 2.11 15.44
CA ARG A 327 -13.39 1.71 14.38
C ARG A 327 -12.94 0.42 13.69
N ALA A 328 -11.68 0.33 13.29
CA ALA A 328 -11.12 -0.85 12.65
C ALA A 328 -11.12 -2.07 13.59
N ARG A 329 -10.77 -1.88 14.87
CA ARG A 329 -10.76 -2.95 15.86
C ARG A 329 -12.15 -3.47 16.21
N CYS A 330 -13.17 -2.61 16.25
CA CYS A 330 -14.56 -3.05 16.39
C CYS A 330 -14.99 -3.93 15.20
N ALA A 331 -14.62 -3.54 13.99
CA ALA A 331 -14.95 -4.28 12.76
C ALA A 331 -14.22 -5.63 12.64
N THR A 332 -13.04 -5.75 13.23
CA THR A 332 -12.19 -6.96 13.16
C THR A 332 -12.29 -7.88 14.38
N GLY A 333 -13.13 -7.54 15.35
CA GLY A 333 -13.32 -8.34 16.58
C GLY A 333 -12.30 -8.06 17.68
N GLY A 334 -11.43 -7.08 17.52
CA GLY A 334 -10.45 -6.67 18.52
C GLY A 334 -11.01 -5.76 19.62
N LEU A 335 -12.25 -5.29 19.49
CA LEU A 335 -13.05 -4.56 20.47
C LEU A 335 -14.54 -4.94 20.34
N PRO A 336 -15.38 -4.71 21.36
CA PRO A 336 -16.82 -4.96 21.24
C PRO A 336 -17.41 -4.14 20.08
N PRO A 337 -18.23 -4.73 19.21
CA PRO A 337 -18.70 -4.05 17.98
C PRO A 337 -19.44 -2.72 18.23
N LYS A 338 -20.13 -2.60 19.38
CA LYS A 338 -20.92 -1.40 19.73
C LYS A 338 -20.08 -0.21 20.22
N VAL A 339 -18.82 -0.40 20.57
CA VAL A 339 -17.99 0.69 21.16
C VAL A 339 -17.92 1.88 20.21
N TYR A 340 -17.61 1.65 18.93
CA TYR A 340 -17.51 2.74 17.98
C TYR A 340 -18.85 3.46 17.76
N SER A 341 -19.96 2.74 17.64
CA SER A 341 -21.29 3.37 17.50
C SER A 341 -21.69 4.21 18.69
N PHE A 342 -21.30 3.83 19.92
CA PHE A 342 -21.49 4.65 21.10
C PHE A 342 -20.67 5.94 21.07
N LEU A 343 -19.39 5.86 20.66
CA LEU A 343 -18.54 7.04 20.50
C LEU A 343 -19.13 7.99 19.43
N GLU A 344 -19.51 7.47 18.28
CA GLU A 344 -20.05 8.22 17.15
C GLU A 344 -21.36 8.96 17.52
N SER A 345 -22.22 8.30 18.28
CA SER A 345 -23.48 8.89 18.79
C SER A 345 -23.31 9.78 20.04
N GLY A 346 -22.08 9.96 20.54
CA GLY A 346 -21.81 10.76 21.74
C GLY A 346 -22.17 10.08 23.07
N GLN A 347 -22.48 8.78 23.04
CA GLN A 347 -22.80 7.98 24.23
C GLN A 347 -21.51 7.48 24.91
N PHE A 348 -20.65 8.41 25.33
CA PHE A 348 -19.30 8.10 25.81
C PHE A 348 -19.26 7.16 27.01
N GLU A 349 -20.16 7.36 27.98
CA GLU A 349 -20.26 6.48 29.16
C GLU A 349 -20.61 5.03 28.78
N ASN A 350 -21.45 4.82 27.76
CA ASN A 350 -21.75 3.50 27.25
C ASN A 350 -20.54 2.84 26.56
N ALA A 351 -19.73 3.62 25.84
CA ALA A 351 -18.50 3.15 25.23
C ALA A 351 -17.49 2.70 26.29
N GLU A 352 -17.26 3.49 27.32
CA GLU A 352 -16.36 3.19 28.45
C GLU A 352 -16.85 1.95 29.22
N LYS A 353 -18.15 1.87 29.50
CA LYS A 353 -18.74 0.71 30.18
C LYS A 353 -18.59 -0.57 29.36
N ALA A 354 -18.69 -0.50 28.05
CA ALA A 354 -18.53 -1.66 27.16
C ALA A 354 -17.12 -2.25 27.20
N VAL A 355 -16.09 -1.48 27.56
CA VAL A 355 -14.70 -1.93 27.70
C VAL A 355 -14.21 -2.00 29.15
N SER A 356 -15.09 -1.81 30.14
CA SER A 356 -14.70 -1.75 31.56
C SER A 356 -13.94 -2.98 32.07
N ASN A 357 -14.27 -4.17 31.54
CA ASN A 357 -13.62 -5.45 31.86
C ASN A 357 -12.50 -5.83 30.89
N TRP A 358 -12.13 -4.95 29.97
CA TRP A 358 -11.06 -5.17 29.01
C TRP A 358 -9.72 -4.68 29.57
N SER A 359 -8.62 -4.95 28.85
CA SER A 359 -7.29 -4.52 29.27
C SER A 359 -7.19 -2.99 29.43
N VAL A 360 -6.22 -2.53 30.22
CA VAL A 360 -5.96 -1.10 30.43
C VAL A 360 -5.71 -0.40 29.10
N GLU A 361 -4.96 -1.05 28.21
CA GLU A 361 -4.62 -0.52 26.87
C GLU A 361 -5.90 -0.26 26.05
N ASN A 362 -6.86 -1.19 26.08
CA ASN A 362 -8.12 -1.04 25.36
C ASN A 362 -8.99 0.07 25.93
N ARG A 363 -9.01 0.24 27.27
CA ARG A 363 -9.74 1.35 27.91
C ARG A 363 -9.12 2.70 27.57
N ASN A 364 -7.80 2.81 27.65
CA ASN A 364 -7.07 4.04 27.28
C ASN A 364 -7.29 4.40 25.81
N LEU A 365 -7.31 3.41 24.92
CA LEU A 365 -7.58 3.63 23.51
C LEU A 365 -8.98 4.22 23.26
N VAL A 366 -9.99 3.70 23.94
CA VAL A 366 -11.37 4.23 23.82
C VAL A 366 -11.46 5.65 24.37
N GLU A 367 -10.76 5.95 25.48
CA GLU A 367 -10.70 7.30 26.04
C GLU A 367 -9.98 8.27 25.09
N GLN A 368 -8.87 7.87 24.48
CA GLN A 368 -8.18 8.70 23.46
C GLN A 368 -9.10 9.00 22.27
N ALA A 369 -9.76 7.97 21.73
CA ALA A 369 -10.71 8.15 20.64
C ALA A 369 -11.84 9.10 20.99
N LYS A 370 -12.38 9.01 22.22
CA LYS A 370 -13.38 9.95 22.75
C LYS A 370 -12.86 11.39 22.74
N LEU A 371 -11.65 11.62 23.27
CA LEU A 371 -11.04 12.95 23.32
C LEU A 371 -10.81 13.53 21.91
N GLU A 372 -10.33 12.72 20.96
CA GLU A 372 -10.18 13.12 19.56
C GLU A 372 -11.54 13.55 18.95
N MET A 373 -12.59 12.74 19.14
CA MET A 373 -13.92 13.04 18.60
C MET A 373 -14.56 14.28 19.24
N MET A 374 -14.32 14.51 20.53
CA MET A 374 -14.75 15.74 21.20
C MET A 374 -14.04 16.98 20.65
N SER A 375 -12.72 16.90 20.40
CA SER A 375 -11.94 18.02 19.85
C SER A 375 -12.26 18.36 18.40
N GLN A 376 -12.92 17.47 17.66
CA GLN A 376 -13.35 17.70 16.27
C GLN A 376 -14.75 18.36 16.18
N ARG A 377 -15.52 18.35 17.28
CA ARG A 377 -16.86 18.96 17.33
C ARG A 377 -16.82 20.46 17.65
N PHE A 378 -15.67 20.98 18.05
CA PHE A 378 -15.39 22.38 18.33
C PHE A 378 -14.36 22.95 17.35
#